data_276451224c193bb0954bdf8735da9415
#
_entry.id   276451224c193bb0954bdf8735da9415
#
_cell.length_a   1.000
_cell.length_b   1.000
_cell.length_c   1.000
_cell.angle_alpha   90.00
_cell.angle_beta   90.00
_cell.angle_gamma   90.00
#
_symmetry.space_group_name_H-M   'P 1'
#
loop_
_entity.id
_entity.type
_entity.pdbx_description
1 polymer ?
#
loop_
_entity_poly.entity_id
_entity_poly.type
_entity_poly.pdbx_seq_one_letter_code
_entity_poly.pdbx_strand_id
1 'polypeptide(L)'
;MPHEIKPDCFASLAMTKDCHWPGSPWVIEEGPLSVLQIVSLMSAQQFVLNLSCPDRPGIVSAVSTFLFANGQNILDAQQYSDIETGRFFMRVMFDSPATKADLATLQAGFDVIAKPFDMAWQLRDRGTQHRVLLMVSKFDHCLADILYRWRRGELPMIPPGIVSNHPLGTYVGLDFGDIPFHHLPITRETKPAQEAAIWKLIQDTRTDLVVLARYMQVLSEDFAGKLSGRCINIHHSFLPGFKGAKPYHQAHARGVKLIGATAHYVTSDLDEGPIIEQDIERISHRDAPEDLVRKGADIERRVLARAMRYHLEDRVILNGRKTVVFTD
;
A
#
# COMPACT_ATOMS: atom_id res chain seq x y z
N MET A 1 -46.73 30.45 7.74
CA MET A 1 -45.71 31.43 8.18
C MET A 1 -44.45 30.66 8.49
N PRO A 2 -43.40 30.80 7.70
CA PRO A 2 -42.13 30.09 7.96
C PRO A 2 -41.25 30.94 8.90
N HIS A 3 -40.73 30.31 9.94
CA HIS A 3 -39.73 30.91 10.84
C HIS A 3 -38.37 30.93 10.16
N GLU A 4 -37.84 32.10 9.94
CA GLU A 4 -36.45 32.37 9.53
C GLU A 4 -35.47 31.89 10.64
N ILE A 5 -34.51 31.04 10.26
CA ILE A 5 -33.37 30.71 11.07
C ILE A 5 -32.24 31.67 10.69
N LYS A 6 -31.86 32.55 11.63
CA LYS A 6 -30.73 33.48 11.48
C LYS A 6 -29.40 32.72 11.50
N PRO A 7 -28.40 33.07 10.68
CA PRO A 7 -27.07 32.46 10.65
C PRO A 7 -26.09 33.26 11.54
N ASP A 8 -26.15 33.07 12.87
CA ASP A 8 -25.15 33.63 13.78
C ASP A 8 -24.94 32.73 15.02
N CYS A 9 -24.34 31.57 14.82
CA CYS A 9 -23.88 30.70 15.94
C CYS A 9 -22.61 29.91 15.59
N PHE A 10 -21.61 30.58 15.03
CA PHE A 10 -20.25 30.02 14.95
C PHE A 10 -19.22 31.06 15.41
N ALA A 11 -19.32 31.45 16.66
CA ALA A 11 -18.21 32.11 17.36
C ALA A 11 -18.41 31.95 18.86
N SER A 12 -17.41 31.42 19.52
CA SER A 12 -17.27 31.33 20.98
C SER A 12 -17.81 30.05 21.64
N LEU A 13 -17.05 28.94 21.54
CA LEU A 13 -17.06 27.93 22.59
C LEU A 13 -16.14 28.41 23.76
N ALA A 14 -16.61 29.41 24.50
CA ALA A 14 -16.19 29.59 25.86
C ALA A 14 -17.03 28.62 26.69
N MET A 15 -16.45 27.55 27.20
CA MET A 15 -17.08 26.66 28.16
C MET A 15 -17.45 27.43 29.42
N THR A 16 -18.74 27.77 29.56
CA THR A 16 -19.30 28.19 30.84
C THR A 16 -19.51 26.96 31.71
N LYS A 17 -18.82 26.93 32.85
CA LYS A 17 -19.09 26.02 33.95
C LYS A 17 -20.51 26.30 34.43
N ASP A 18 -21.46 25.44 34.20
CA ASP A 18 -22.70 25.28 34.96
C ASP A 18 -23.75 24.49 34.15
N CYS A 19 -23.56 23.17 34.10
CA CYS A 19 -24.63 22.22 33.86
C CYS A 19 -24.57 21.14 34.93
N HIS A 20 -25.27 21.35 36.02
CA HIS A 20 -25.40 20.40 37.11
C HIS A 20 -26.58 19.48 36.81
N TRP A 21 -26.32 18.18 36.55
CA TRP A 21 -27.35 17.15 36.55
C TRP A 21 -27.31 16.41 37.90
N PRO A 22 -28.33 16.46 38.72
CA PRO A 22 -28.35 15.74 40.00
C PRO A 22 -28.64 14.24 39.74
N GLY A 23 -27.66 13.41 40.05
CA GLY A 23 -27.85 11.95 40.12
C GLY A 23 -26.82 11.06 39.42
N SER A 24 -25.71 11.57 38.95
CA SER A 24 -24.63 10.74 38.38
C SER A 24 -23.48 10.55 39.38
N PRO A 25 -23.10 9.29 39.72
CA PRO A 25 -21.99 8.99 40.60
C PRO A 25 -20.61 9.05 39.92
N TRP A 26 -20.52 9.56 38.69
CA TRP A 26 -19.26 9.64 37.94
C TRP A 26 -18.81 11.08 37.83
N VAL A 27 -18.09 11.56 38.83
CA VAL A 27 -17.28 12.78 38.70
C VAL A 27 -15.98 12.36 38.05
N ILE A 28 -15.91 12.54 36.72
CA ILE A 28 -14.61 12.49 36.00
C ILE A 28 -14.03 13.89 36.24
N GLU A 29 -13.05 14.02 37.11
CA GLU A 29 -12.15 15.19 37.19
C GLU A 29 -11.30 15.19 35.91
N GLU A 30 -11.83 15.71 34.81
CA GLU A 30 -11.02 16.05 33.63
C GLU A 30 -10.32 17.37 33.90
N GLY A 31 -9.17 17.32 34.57
CA GLY A 31 -8.20 18.40 34.52
C GLY A 31 -7.66 18.52 33.08
N PRO A 32 -7.32 19.73 32.57
CA PRO A 32 -6.72 19.87 31.25
C PRO A 32 -5.47 18.99 31.18
N LEU A 33 -5.43 18.08 30.17
CA LEU A 33 -4.27 17.25 29.90
C LEU A 33 -3.03 18.17 29.87
N SER A 34 -2.04 17.87 30.68
CA SER A 34 -0.81 18.65 30.71
C SER A 34 -0.15 18.57 29.32
N VAL A 35 0.57 19.61 28.92
CA VAL A 35 1.35 19.62 27.66
C VAL A 35 2.24 18.37 27.55
N LEU A 36 2.74 17.85 28.66
CA LEU A 36 3.48 16.60 28.76
C LEU A 36 2.63 15.37 28.43
N GLN A 37 1.34 15.34 28.80
CA GLN A 37 0.42 14.26 28.43
C GLN A 37 0.02 14.34 26.96
N ILE A 38 -0.16 15.55 26.41
CA ILE A 38 -0.42 15.75 24.97
C ILE A 38 0.83 15.37 24.16
N VAL A 39 2.02 15.74 24.58
CA VAL A 39 3.30 15.36 23.94
C VAL A 39 3.54 13.85 24.07
N SER A 40 3.16 13.23 25.20
CA SER A 40 3.24 11.78 25.38
C SER A 40 2.25 10.99 24.48
N LEU A 41 1.07 11.55 24.22
CA LEU A 41 0.12 11.01 23.22
C LEU A 41 0.62 11.18 21.77
N MET A 42 1.40 12.23 21.50
CA MET A 42 2.04 12.46 20.20
C MET A 42 3.30 11.62 19.96
N SER A 43 3.83 10.93 20.98
CA SER A 43 5.05 10.12 20.91
C SER A 43 4.82 8.61 20.99
N ALA A 44 3.58 8.15 21.02
CA ALA A 44 3.27 6.73 21.01
C ALA A 44 3.75 6.09 19.70
N GLN A 45 4.66 5.14 19.80
CA GLN A 45 5.15 4.37 18.66
C GLN A 45 4.04 3.47 18.14
N GLN A 46 3.78 3.51 16.84
CA GLN A 46 2.73 2.70 16.22
C GLN A 46 3.30 1.49 15.51
N PHE A 47 2.63 0.36 15.68
CA PHE A 47 2.98 -0.91 15.06
C PHE A 47 1.82 -1.46 14.25
N VAL A 48 2.16 -2.31 13.29
CA VAL A 48 1.20 -3.11 12.55
C VAL A 48 1.60 -4.58 12.59
N LEU A 49 0.65 -5.42 12.95
CA LEU A 49 0.76 -6.87 12.92
C LEU A 49 -0.14 -7.41 11.81
N ASN A 50 0.45 -8.09 10.83
CA ASN A 50 -0.23 -8.88 9.83
C ASN A 50 -0.02 -10.36 10.12
N LEU A 51 -1.06 -11.17 10.00
CA LEU A 51 -0.94 -12.62 10.14
C LEU A 51 -1.92 -13.37 9.23
N SER A 52 -1.53 -14.59 8.91
CA SER A 52 -2.42 -15.59 8.31
C SER A 52 -2.12 -16.98 8.88
N CYS A 53 -3.14 -17.78 9.09
CA CYS A 53 -3.00 -19.15 9.63
C CYS A 53 -4.18 -20.03 9.19
N PRO A 54 -4.15 -21.35 9.45
CA PRO A 54 -5.34 -22.19 9.39
C PRO A 54 -6.43 -21.63 10.31
N ASP A 55 -7.69 -21.51 9.81
CA ASP A 55 -8.78 -20.92 10.58
C ASP A 55 -9.22 -21.87 11.69
N ARG A 56 -9.32 -21.36 12.92
CA ARG A 56 -9.79 -22.08 14.10
C ARG A 56 -10.14 -21.15 15.26
N PRO A 57 -10.96 -21.59 16.23
CA PRO A 57 -11.28 -20.81 17.42
C PRO A 57 -10.04 -20.40 18.22
N GLY A 58 -10.11 -19.20 18.82
CA GLY A 58 -9.11 -18.70 19.76
C GLY A 58 -8.05 -17.77 19.17
N ILE A 59 -7.92 -17.64 17.83
CA ILE A 59 -6.92 -16.80 17.18
C ILE A 59 -7.00 -15.35 17.67
N VAL A 60 -8.17 -14.71 17.53
CA VAL A 60 -8.38 -13.31 17.93
C VAL A 60 -8.14 -13.12 19.43
N SER A 61 -8.60 -14.06 20.26
CA SER A 61 -8.37 -14.02 21.70
C SER A 61 -6.88 -14.08 22.04
N ALA A 62 -6.11 -14.97 21.39
CA ALA A 62 -4.67 -15.10 21.61
C ALA A 62 -3.94 -13.80 21.25
N VAL A 63 -4.25 -13.21 20.09
CA VAL A 63 -3.64 -11.95 19.62
C VAL A 63 -4.00 -10.80 20.57
N SER A 64 -5.28 -10.60 20.90
CA SER A 64 -5.70 -9.49 21.75
C SER A 64 -5.19 -9.62 23.20
N THR A 65 -5.17 -10.84 23.74
CA THR A 65 -4.59 -11.11 25.08
C THR A 65 -3.09 -10.82 25.10
N PHE A 66 -2.36 -11.20 24.06
CA PHE A 66 -0.93 -10.86 23.93
C PHE A 66 -0.70 -9.35 23.92
N LEU A 67 -1.43 -8.62 23.11
CA LEU A 67 -1.31 -7.16 23.03
C LEU A 67 -1.65 -6.50 24.39
N PHE A 68 -2.75 -6.91 25.02
CA PHE A 68 -3.14 -6.42 26.32
C PHE A 68 -2.10 -6.71 27.40
N ALA A 69 -1.58 -7.94 27.47
CA ALA A 69 -0.58 -8.34 28.46
C ALA A 69 0.74 -7.54 28.32
N ASN A 70 1.06 -7.08 27.09
CA ASN A 70 2.21 -6.23 26.82
C ASN A 70 1.85 -4.72 26.92
N GLY A 71 0.61 -4.39 27.33
CA GLY A 71 0.13 -3.03 27.54
C GLY A 71 0.03 -2.21 26.25
N GLN A 72 -0.23 -2.88 25.14
CA GLN A 72 -0.46 -2.26 23.85
C GLN A 72 -1.94 -1.89 23.70
N ASN A 73 -2.22 -0.79 23.02
CA ASN A 73 -3.58 -0.33 22.74
C ASN A 73 -3.93 -0.53 21.27
N ILE A 74 -4.98 -1.31 20.99
CA ILE A 74 -5.43 -1.58 19.62
C ILE A 74 -6.15 -0.34 19.07
N LEU A 75 -5.68 0.17 17.93
CA LEU A 75 -6.25 1.32 17.23
C LEU A 75 -7.19 0.89 16.10
N ASP A 76 -6.83 -0.20 15.38
CA ASP A 76 -7.62 -0.77 14.29
C ASP A 76 -7.37 -2.27 14.23
N ALA A 77 -8.42 -3.05 14.02
CA ALA A 77 -8.33 -4.48 13.86
C ALA A 77 -9.31 -4.96 12.79
N GLN A 78 -8.76 -5.54 11.74
CA GLN A 78 -9.51 -6.08 10.62
C GLN A 78 -9.17 -7.56 10.45
N GLN A 79 -10.17 -8.37 10.11
CA GLN A 79 -9.99 -9.80 9.95
C GLN A 79 -10.88 -10.35 8.82
N TYR A 80 -10.43 -11.47 8.25
CA TYR A 80 -11.17 -12.18 7.22
C TYR A 80 -10.91 -13.68 7.33
N SER A 81 -11.99 -14.47 7.28
CA SER A 81 -11.96 -15.92 7.19
C SER A 81 -12.27 -16.34 5.76
N ASP A 82 -11.31 -16.89 5.06
CA ASP A 82 -11.52 -17.47 3.73
C ASP A 82 -12.01 -18.91 3.85
N ILE A 83 -13.31 -19.10 3.68
CA ILE A 83 -13.98 -20.41 3.77
C ILE A 83 -13.45 -21.37 2.68
N GLU A 84 -13.08 -20.85 1.51
CA GLU A 84 -12.60 -21.66 0.38
C GLU A 84 -11.26 -22.33 0.70
N THR A 85 -10.34 -21.57 1.30
CA THR A 85 -8.98 -22.06 1.63
C THR A 85 -8.84 -22.54 3.06
N GLY A 86 -9.84 -22.33 3.93
CA GLY A 86 -9.79 -22.62 5.35
C GLY A 86 -8.73 -21.79 6.09
N ARG A 87 -8.42 -20.60 5.59
CA ARG A 87 -7.43 -19.71 6.16
C ARG A 87 -8.04 -18.47 6.79
N PHE A 88 -7.46 -18.07 7.91
CA PHE A 88 -7.75 -16.83 8.61
C PHE A 88 -6.67 -15.80 8.34
N PHE A 89 -7.08 -14.53 8.16
CA PHE A 89 -6.23 -13.37 7.94
C PHE A 89 -6.59 -12.28 8.92
N MET A 90 -5.59 -11.61 9.48
CA MET A 90 -5.83 -10.51 10.41
C MET A 90 -4.75 -9.44 10.25
N ARG A 91 -5.18 -8.18 10.30
CA ARG A 91 -4.33 -7.00 10.41
C ARG A 91 -4.73 -6.24 11.67
N VAL A 92 -3.75 -5.95 12.53
CA VAL A 92 -3.97 -5.17 13.75
C VAL A 92 -2.99 -4.02 13.79
N MET A 93 -3.52 -2.81 13.91
CA MET A 93 -2.72 -1.62 14.19
C MET A 93 -2.87 -1.26 15.67
N PHE A 94 -1.77 -1.02 16.33
CA PHE A 94 -1.76 -0.68 17.74
C PHE A 94 -0.66 0.33 18.08
N ASP A 95 -0.82 1.03 19.17
CA ASP A 95 0.20 1.92 19.73
C ASP A 95 0.82 1.33 21.00
N SER A 96 2.07 1.69 21.21
CA SER A 96 2.86 1.34 22.39
C SER A 96 3.24 2.60 23.16
N PRO A 97 2.92 2.72 24.44
CA PRO A 97 3.46 3.79 25.28
C PRO A 97 4.99 3.76 25.25
N ALA A 98 5.63 4.92 25.18
CA ALA A 98 7.08 5.11 25.03
C ALA A 98 7.97 4.38 26.07
N THR A 99 7.36 3.90 27.16
CA THR A 99 8.05 3.17 28.25
C THR A 99 7.93 1.66 28.14
N LYS A 100 7.30 1.12 27.08
CA LYS A 100 7.03 -0.31 26.94
C LYS A 100 7.81 -0.95 25.79
N ALA A 101 7.71 -2.29 25.69
CA ALA A 101 8.54 -3.16 24.91
C ALA A 101 8.88 -2.65 23.50
N ASP A 102 10.13 -2.75 23.11
CA ASP A 102 10.62 -2.48 21.76
C ASP A 102 10.12 -3.54 20.76
N LEU A 103 10.29 -3.25 19.47
CA LEU A 103 9.85 -4.14 18.38
C LEU A 103 10.41 -5.56 18.52
N ALA A 104 11.69 -5.72 18.88
CA ALA A 104 12.33 -7.05 18.96
C ALA A 104 11.73 -7.88 20.10
N THR A 105 11.44 -7.25 21.24
CA THR A 105 10.78 -7.90 22.38
C THR A 105 9.36 -8.33 22.03
N LEU A 106 8.59 -7.46 21.33
CA LEU A 106 7.25 -7.79 20.87
C LEU A 106 7.27 -8.93 19.85
N GLN A 107 8.22 -8.92 18.92
CA GLN A 107 8.38 -9.99 17.93
C GLN A 107 8.71 -11.33 18.60
N ALA A 108 9.66 -11.34 19.55
CA ALA A 108 10.03 -12.55 20.28
C ALA A 108 8.86 -13.12 21.11
N GLY A 109 8.09 -12.25 21.76
CA GLY A 109 6.91 -12.65 22.53
C GLY A 109 5.78 -13.18 21.62
N PHE A 110 5.56 -12.53 20.48
CA PHE A 110 4.51 -12.93 19.53
C PHE A 110 4.84 -14.28 18.86
N ASP A 111 6.11 -14.59 18.62
CA ASP A 111 6.53 -15.87 18.05
C ASP A 111 6.05 -17.07 18.91
N VAL A 112 6.02 -16.92 20.23
CA VAL A 112 5.50 -17.92 21.17
C VAL A 112 3.99 -18.13 20.97
N ILE A 113 3.24 -17.04 20.73
CA ILE A 113 1.79 -17.07 20.50
C ILE A 113 1.47 -17.60 19.09
N ALA A 114 2.31 -17.30 18.12
CA ALA A 114 2.12 -17.67 16.73
C ALA A 114 2.29 -19.17 16.45
N LYS A 115 3.28 -19.81 17.11
CA LYS A 115 3.63 -21.22 16.90
C LYS A 115 2.47 -22.22 17.06
N PRO A 116 1.67 -22.19 18.15
CA PRO A 116 0.56 -23.12 18.31
C PRO A 116 -0.51 -23.00 17.22
N PHE A 117 -0.60 -21.86 16.55
CA PHE A 117 -1.58 -21.59 15.49
C PHE A 117 -1.02 -21.74 14.08
N ASP A 118 0.26 -22.08 13.93
CA ASP A 118 0.94 -22.12 12.62
C ASP A 118 0.77 -20.80 11.84
N MET A 119 0.99 -19.68 12.54
CA MET A 119 0.83 -18.35 11.96
C MET A 119 2.04 -17.98 11.10
N ALA A 120 1.79 -17.61 9.85
CA ALA A 120 2.71 -16.77 9.09
C ALA A 120 2.38 -15.31 9.45
N TRP A 121 3.36 -14.57 9.99
CA TRP A 121 3.09 -13.23 10.52
C TRP A 121 4.26 -12.26 10.30
N GLN A 122 3.94 -10.98 10.35
CA GLN A 122 4.89 -9.88 10.28
C GLN A 122 4.44 -8.78 11.25
N LEU A 123 5.35 -8.31 12.10
CA LEU A 123 5.16 -7.18 12.99
C LEU A 123 6.16 -6.09 12.63
N ARG A 124 5.67 -4.90 12.31
CA ARG A 124 6.48 -3.76 11.86
C ARG A 124 6.20 -2.50 12.68
N ASP A 125 7.24 -1.68 12.81
CA ASP A 125 7.14 -0.29 13.24
C ASP A 125 6.68 0.57 12.05
N ARG A 126 5.55 1.23 12.17
CA ARG A 126 5.00 2.14 11.15
C ARG A 126 5.84 3.41 10.94
N GLY A 127 6.68 3.77 11.90
CA GLY A 127 7.63 4.87 11.75
C GLY A 127 8.75 4.55 10.74
N THR A 128 8.98 3.26 10.44
CA THR A 128 9.99 2.84 9.46
C THR A 128 9.39 2.80 8.06
N GLN A 129 9.79 3.76 7.22
CA GLN A 129 9.32 3.83 5.84
C GLN A 129 9.97 2.76 4.96
N HIS A 130 9.19 2.21 4.02
CA HIS A 130 9.67 1.29 3.00
C HIS A 130 10.61 1.97 2.00
N ARG A 131 11.65 1.27 1.61
CA ARG A 131 12.57 1.67 0.52
C ARG A 131 12.05 1.13 -0.79
N VAL A 132 11.60 2.02 -1.70
CA VAL A 132 10.90 1.65 -2.93
C VAL A 132 11.71 2.02 -4.16
N LEU A 133 12.22 1.03 -4.88
CA LEU A 133 12.90 1.22 -6.16
C LEU A 133 11.86 1.36 -7.28
N LEU A 134 11.89 2.47 -8.01
CA LEU A 134 10.96 2.76 -9.09
C LEU A 134 11.59 2.38 -10.44
N MET A 135 10.90 1.57 -11.23
CA MET A 135 11.36 1.17 -12.56
C MET A 135 10.40 1.69 -13.64
N VAL A 136 10.93 2.32 -14.67
CA VAL A 136 10.14 2.96 -15.73
C VAL A 136 10.75 2.71 -17.11
N SER A 137 9.89 2.63 -18.15
CA SER A 137 10.30 2.72 -19.56
C SER A 137 9.86 4.06 -20.16
N LYS A 138 9.55 4.11 -21.44
CA LYS A 138 9.26 5.35 -22.18
C LYS A 138 8.08 6.17 -21.62
N PHE A 139 7.03 5.50 -21.11
CA PHE A 139 5.82 6.17 -20.63
C PHE A 139 5.95 6.47 -19.14
N ASP A 140 5.89 7.70 -18.78
CA ASP A 140 6.25 8.24 -17.47
C ASP A 140 5.07 8.68 -16.59
N HIS A 141 3.83 8.64 -17.09
CA HIS A 141 2.66 9.16 -16.40
C HIS A 141 2.45 8.53 -15.01
N CYS A 142 2.74 7.24 -14.83
CA CYS A 142 2.67 6.60 -13.51
C CYS A 142 3.80 7.07 -12.59
N LEU A 143 5.02 7.20 -13.12
CA LEU A 143 6.16 7.71 -12.34
C LEU A 143 5.91 9.15 -11.90
N ALA A 144 5.39 10.01 -12.79
CA ALA A 144 5.04 11.39 -12.48
C ALA A 144 4.04 11.50 -11.32
N ASP A 145 2.97 10.68 -11.34
CA ASP A 145 1.95 10.65 -10.27
C ASP A 145 2.54 10.13 -8.95
N ILE A 146 3.37 9.08 -8.99
CA ILE A 146 4.06 8.54 -7.81
C ILE A 146 4.96 9.62 -7.17
N LEU A 147 5.78 10.31 -7.96
CA LEU A 147 6.68 11.36 -7.46
C LEU A 147 5.90 12.54 -6.87
N TYR A 148 4.79 12.93 -7.50
CA TYR A 148 3.91 13.96 -6.98
C TYR A 148 3.33 13.58 -5.61
N ARG A 149 2.74 12.38 -5.48
CA ARG A 149 2.15 11.87 -4.24
C ARG A 149 3.19 11.67 -3.15
N TRP A 150 4.37 11.18 -3.49
CA TRP A 150 5.48 11.05 -2.57
C TRP A 150 5.88 12.40 -1.96
N ARG A 151 6.06 13.45 -2.78
CA ARG A 151 6.38 14.80 -2.30
C ARG A 151 5.28 15.40 -1.44
N ARG A 152 4.03 14.99 -1.67
CA ARG A 152 2.88 15.38 -0.84
C ARG A 152 2.76 14.59 0.46
N GLY A 153 3.57 13.55 0.67
CA GLY A 153 3.48 12.66 1.83
C GLY A 153 2.34 11.64 1.76
N GLU A 154 1.67 11.52 0.59
CA GLU A 154 0.58 10.55 0.39
C GLU A 154 1.10 9.11 0.23
N LEU A 155 2.35 8.94 -0.18
CA LEU A 155 3.05 7.66 -0.27
C LEU A 155 4.27 7.71 0.67
N PRO A 156 4.15 7.16 1.89
CA PRO A 156 5.22 7.21 2.90
C PRO A 156 6.33 6.20 2.55
N MET A 157 7.25 6.60 1.70
CA MET A 157 8.36 5.78 1.23
C MET A 157 9.66 6.57 1.09
N ILE A 158 10.77 5.85 1.02
CA ILE A 158 12.08 6.37 0.65
C ILE A 158 12.41 5.81 -0.74
N PRO A 159 12.48 6.62 -1.80
CA PRO A 159 12.91 6.16 -3.12
C PRO A 159 14.45 6.15 -3.20
N PRO A 160 15.13 4.99 -3.13
CA PRO A 160 16.58 4.91 -3.21
C PRO A 160 17.10 5.12 -4.62
N GLY A 161 16.23 5.06 -5.63
CA GLY A 161 16.60 5.28 -7.02
C GLY A 161 15.46 5.06 -8.00
N ILE A 162 15.67 5.56 -9.20
CA ILE A 162 14.82 5.31 -10.37
C ILE A 162 15.66 4.57 -11.40
N VAL A 163 15.18 3.45 -11.90
CA VAL A 163 15.83 2.66 -12.96
C VAL A 163 15.06 2.81 -14.26
N SER A 164 15.75 3.07 -15.34
CA SER A 164 15.15 3.07 -16.67
C SER A 164 16.05 2.45 -17.73
N ASN A 165 15.42 1.79 -18.71
CA ASN A 165 16.07 1.37 -19.94
C ASN A 165 16.16 2.49 -21.00
N HIS A 166 15.62 3.66 -20.72
CA HIS A 166 15.72 4.87 -21.53
C HIS A 166 16.59 5.93 -20.83
N PRO A 167 17.28 6.81 -21.59
CA PRO A 167 18.09 7.85 -21.00
C PRO A 167 17.26 8.91 -20.28
N LEU A 168 17.86 9.62 -19.33
CA LEU A 168 17.23 10.66 -18.52
C LEU A 168 16.48 11.70 -19.38
N GLY A 169 17.04 12.08 -20.52
CA GLY A 169 16.43 13.03 -21.45
C GLY A 169 15.09 12.60 -22.06
N THR A 170 14.66 11.34 -21.85
CA THR A 170 13.32 10.88 -22.26
C THR A 170 12.21 11.52 -21.41
N TYR A 171 12.52 11.95 -20.19
CA TYR A 171 11.55 12.38 -19.17
C TYR A 171 11.54 13.91 -19.05
N VAL A 172 11.26 14.56 -20.17
CA VAL A 172 11.19 16.04 -20.22
C VAL A 172 10.07 16.55 -19.32
N GLY A 173 10.39 17.43 -18.38
CA GLY A 173 9.45 18.03 -17.47
C GLY A 173 9.22 17.26 -16.18
N LEU A 174 9.85 16.08 -15.97
CA LEU A 174 9.88 15.42 -14.67
C LEU A 174 11.08 15.91 -13.86
N ASP A 175 10.79 16.37 -12.66
CA ASP A 175 11.80 16.65 -11.65
C ASP A 175 11.99 15.43 -10.76
N PHE A 176 13.17 14.86 -10.70
CA PHE A 176 13.50 13.74 -9.81
C PHE A 176 14.07 14.19 -8.46
N GLY A 177 14.38 15.48 -8.29
CA GLY A 177 15.06 15.99 -7.11
C GLY A 177 16.39 15.28 -6.90
N ASP A 178 16.67 14.88 -5.66
CA ASP A 178 17.90 14.18 -5.28
C ASP A 178 17.83 12.65 -5.46
N ILE A 179 16.76 12.12 -6.09
CA ILE A 179 16.64 10.68 -6.31
C ILE A 179 17.62 10.23 -7.39
N PRO A 180 18.54 9.30 -7.11
CA PRO A 180 19.48 8.78 -8.10
C PRO A 180 18.75 8.16 -9.30
N PHE A 181 19.20 8.54 -10.53
CA PHE A 181 18.67 7.96 -11.76
C PHE A 181 19.69 7.01 -12.39
N HIS A 182 19.27 5.77 -12.63
CA HIS A 182 20.09 4.71 -13.20
C HIS A 182 19.61 4.38 -14.62
N HIS A 183 20.37 4.81 -15.64
CA HIS A 183 20.14 4.41 -17.02
C HIS A 183 20.75 3.02 -17.26
N LEU A 184 19.94 2.00 -17.38
CA LEU A 184 20.33 0.61 -17.63
C LEU A 184 19.68 0.13 -18.93
N PRO A 185 20.26 0.41 -20.09
CA PRO A 185 19.73 -0.01 -21.39
C PRO A 185 19.69 -1.52 -21.51
N ILE A 186 18.72 -2.03 -22.27
CA ILE A 186 18.48 -3.46 -22.41
C ILE A 186 18.38 -3.87 -23.89
N THR A 187 19.04 -4.97 -24.22
CA THR A 187 18.81 -5.77 -25.42
C THR A 187 18.55 -7.21 -24.98
N ARG A 188 18.23 -8.08 -25.90
CA ARG A 188 18.05 -9.51 -25.60
C ARG A 188 19.32 -10.14 -25.00
N GLU A 189 20.49 -9.71 -25.50
CA GLU A 189 21.81 -10.23 -25.10
C GLU A 189 22.27 -9.65 -23.76
N THR A 190 21.93 -8.39 -23.47
CA THR A 190 22.37 -7.69 -22.25
C THR A 190 21.40 -7.86 -21.08
N LYS A 191 20.23 -8.46 -21.30
CA LYS A 191 19.20 -8.62 -20.27
C LYS A 191 19.70 -9.28 -18.98
N PRO A 192 20.47 -10.40 -19.00
CA PRO A 192 20.99 -11.01 -17.77
C PRO A 192 21.91 -10.07 -16.97
N ALA A 193 22.77 -9.33 -17.67
CA ALA A 193 23.68 -8.37 -17.04
C ALA A 193 22.92 -7.16 -16.46
N GLN A 194 21.88 -6.69 -17.14
CA GLN A 194 21.02 -5.61 -16.65
C GLN A 194 20.26 -6.05 -15.38
N GLU A 195 19.64 -7.23 -15.38
CA GLU A 195 18.94 -7.75 -14.21
C GLU A 195 19.88 -8.00 -13.03
N ALA A 196 21.13 -8.45 -13.29
CA ALA A 196 22.14 -8.57 -12.24
C ALA A 196 22.52 -7.19 -11.66
N ALA A 197 22.64 -6.16 -12.48
CA ALA A 197 22.90 -4.80 -12.02
C ALA A 197 21.74 -4.23 -11.18
N ILE A 198 20.50 -4.47 -11.59
CA ILE A 198 19.30 -4.09 -10.82
C ILE A 198 19.26 -4.85 -9.49
N TRP A 199 19.57 -6.16 -9.50
CA TRP A 199 19.60 -6.96 -8.28
C TRP A 199 20.63 -6.44 -7.28
N LYS A 200 21.84 -6.11 -7.79
CA LYS A 200 22.87 -5.49 -6.96
C LYS A 200 22.41 -4.16 -6.37
N LEU A 201 21.76 -3.32 -7.14
CA LEU A 201 21.20 -2.04 -6.67
C LEU A 201 20.17 -2.28 -5.55
N ILE A 202 19.27 -3.25 -5.73
CA ILE A 202 18.27 -3.65 -4.71
C ILE A 202 18.94 -4.03 -3.40
N GLN A 203 20.02 -4.83 -3.47
CA GLN A 203 20.77 -5.26 -2.29
C GLN A 203 21.51 -4.10 -1.62
N ASP A 204 22.28 -3.33 -2.39
CA ASP A 204 23.08 -2.21 -1.90
C ASP A 204 22.21 -1.13 -1.24
N THR A 205 21.02 -0.88 -1.78
CA THR A 205 20.07 0.10 -1.26
C THR A 205 19.10 -0.46 -0.23
N ARG A 206 19.15 -1.74 0.08
CA ARG A 206 18.20 -2.43 0.97
C ARG A 206 16.74 -2.14 0.57
N THR A 207 16.46 -2.26 -0.72
CA THR A 207 15.13 -2.03 -1.28
C THR A 207 14.14 -3.07 -0.75
N ASP A 208 13.02 -2.60 -0.19
CA ASP A 208 11.94 -3.46 0.32
C ASP A 208 10.95 -3.81 -0.80
N LEU A 209 10.62 -2.85 -1.65
CA LEU A 209 9.63 -2.96 -2.72
C LEU A 209 10.20 -2.46 -4.04
N VAL A 210 9.92 -3.17 -5.11
CA VAL A 210 10.14 -2.73 -6.50
C VAL A 210 8.80 -2.38 -7.14
N VAL A 211 8.73 -1.27 -7.85
CA VAL A 211 7.50 -0.86 -8.56
C VAL A 211 7.79 -0.67 -10.04
N LEU A 212 7.11 -1.47 -10.86
CA LEU A 212 7.17 -1.37 -12.31
C LEU A 212 6.15 -0.33 -12.79
N ALA A 213 6.55 0.96 -12.74
CA ALA A 213 5.75 2.10 -13.18
C ALA A 213 5.78 2.24 -14.71
N ARG A 214 5.11 1.36 -15.42
CA ARG A 214 5.18 1.21 -16.88
C ARG A 214 6.56 0.78 -17.37
N TYR A 215 7.23 -0.09 -16.64
CA TYR A 215 8.45 -0.76 -17.08
C TYR A 215 8.10 -1.86 -18.07
N MET A 216 8.26 -1.57 -19.37
CA MET A 216 7.76 -2.39 -20.47
C MET A 216 8.71 -3.54 -20.87
N GLN A 217 9.41 -4.09 -19.88
CA GLN A 217 10.30 -5.24 -20.06
C GLN A 217 9.79 -6.41 -19.23
N VAL A 218 9.69 -7.59 -19.85
CA VAL A 218 9.37 -8.82 -19.15
C VAL A 218 10.58 -9.21 -18.30
N LEU A 219 10.41 -9.42 -17.01
CA LEU A 219 11.46 -9.93 -16.13
C LEU A 219 11.76 -11.39 -16.43
N SER A 220 12.99 -11.84 -16.19
CA SER A 220 13.29 -13.27 -16.25
C SER A 220 12.60 -14.01 -15.09
N GLU A 221 12.37 -15.30 -15.26
CA GLU A 221 11.76 -16.15 -14.24
C GLU A 221 12.56 -16.13 -12.93
N ASP A 222 13.90 -16.24 -13.02
CA ASP A 222 14.82 -16.12 -11.88
C ASP A 222 14.68 -14.76 -11.16
N PHE A 223 14.65 -13.67 -11.93
CA PHE A 223 14.55 -12.34 -11.33
C PHE A 223 13.15 -12.07 -10.74
N ALA A 224 12.09 -12.49 -11.41
CA ALA A 224 10.73 -12.43 -10.88
C ALA A 224 10.58 -13.25 -9.59
N GLY A 225 11.16 -14.45 -9.54
CA GLY A 225 11.17 -15.31 -8.35
C GLY A 225 11.86 -14.66 -7.15
N LYS A 226 13.00 -13.97 -7.35
CA LYS A 226 13.70 -13.20 -6.30
C LYS A 226 12.88 -12.03 -5.75
N LEU A 227 11.93 -11.52 -6.54
CA LEU A 227 11.07 -10.40 -6.21
C LEU A 227 9.65 -10.81 -5.76
N SER A 228 9.41 -12.10 -5.56
CA SER A 228 8.09 -12.62 -5.17
C SER A 228 7.55 -11.91 -3.93
N GLY A 229 6.30 -11.42 -4.01
CA GLY A 229 5.61 -10.69 -2.94
C GLY A 229 6.11 -9.26 -2.69
N ARG A 230 7.15 -8.79 -3.39
CA ARG A 230 7.75 -7.46 -3.23
C ARG A 230 8.08 -6.75 -4.55
N CYS A 231 7.30 -7.06 -5.58
CA CYS A 231 7.34 -6.32 -6.85
C CYS A 231 5.92 -6.10 -7.34
N ILE A 232 5.53 -4.84 -7.49
CA ILE A 232 4.20 -4.44 -8.00
C ILE A 232 4.33 -3.99 -9.44
N ASN A 233 3.50 -4.54 -10.32
CA ASN A 233 3.38 -4.12 -11.72
C ASN A 233 2.03 -3.44 -11.95
N ILE A 234 2.03 -2.43 -12.82
CA ILE A 234 0.79 -1.89 -13.41
C ILE A 234 0.60 -2.46 -14.81
N HIS A 235 -0.44 -3.23 -15.00
CA HIS A 235 -0.86 -3.76 -16.27
C HIS A 235 -1.99 -2.91 -16.86
N HIS A 236 -1.85 -2.50 -18.12
CA HIS A 236 -2.72 -1.55 -18.81
C HIS A 236 -3.96 -2.20 -19.43
N SER A 237 -4.54 -3.18 -18.71
CA SER A 237 -5.87 -3.73 -19.00
C SER A 237 -6.52 -4.26 -17.71
N PHE A 238 -7.82 -4.47 -17.79
CA PHE A 238 -8.55 -5.19 -16.75
C PHE A 238 -8.32 -6.69 -16.92
N LEU A 239 -7.40 -7.25 -16.13
CA LEU A 239 -7.09 -8.69 -16.17
C LEU A 239 -8.29 -9.52 -15.71
N PRO A 240 -8.50 -10.71 -16.33
CA PRO A 240 -7.63 -11.41 -17.28
C PRO A 240 -7.83 -11.03 -18.77
N GLY A 241 -8.51 -9.94 -19.08
CA GLY A 241 -8.79 -9.52 -20.46
C GLY A 241 -7.61 -8.81 -21.14
N PHE A 242 -7.58 -8.84 -22.48
CA PHE A 242 -6.66 -8.09 -23.36
C PHE A 242 -5.17 -8.20 -23.00
N LYS A 243 -4.64 -9.39 -22.93
CA LYS A 243 -3.20 -9.64 -22.78
C LYS A 243 -2.45 -9.25 -24.07
N GLY A 244 -1.20 -8.82 -23.91
CA GLY A 244 -0.29 -8.50 -25.01
C GLY A 244 -0.20 -7.01 -25.36
N ALA A 245 0.26 -6.72 -26.59
CA ALA A 245 0.58 -5.35 -27.00
C ALA A 245 -0.66 -4.53 -27.39
N LYS A 246 -0.63 -3.22 -27.12
CA LYS A 246 -1.66 -2.24 -27.49
C LYS A 246 -3.10 -2.59 -27.07
N PRO A 247 -3.37 -2.93 -25.79
CA PRO A 247 -4.69 -3.39 -25.34
C PRO A 247 -5.80 -2.36 -25.59
N TYR A 248 -5.53 -1.07 -25.51
CA TYR A 248 -6.54 -0.03 -25.81
C TYR A 248 -6.96 0.00 -27.28
N HIS A 249 -6.06 -0.27 -28.21
CA HIS A 249 -6.42 -0.41 -29.62
C HIS A 249 -7.23 -1.69 -29.87
N GLN A 250 -6.88 -2.79 -29.20
CA GLN A 250 -7.67 -4.03 -29.27
C GLN A 250 -9.07 -3.81 -28.67
N ALA A 251 -9.17 -3.12 -27.54
CA ALA A 251 -10.43 -2.76 -26.88
C ALA A 251 -11.32 -1.92 -27.79
N HIS A 252 -10.76 -0.90 -28.45
CA HIS A 252 -11.47 -0.08 -29.41
C HIS A 252 -11.99 -0.90 -30.60
N ALA A 253 -11.12 -1.71 -31.24
CA ALA A 253 -11.46 -2.55 -32.37
C ALA A 253 -12.58 -3.57 -32.04
N ARG A 254 -12.63 -4.06 -30.78
CA ARG A 254 -13.68 -4.97 -30.28
C ARG A 254 -14.97 -4.23 -29.88
N GLY A 255 -14.95 -2.91 -29.82
CA GLY A 255 -16.12 -2.11 -29.43
C GLY A 255 -16.56 -2.35 -27.99
N VAL A 256 -15.60 -2.59 -27.07
CA VAL A 256 -15.89 -2.79 -25.63
C VAL A 256 -16.53 -1.54 -25.03
N LYS A 257 -17.15 -1.68 -23.88
CA LYS A 257 -17.84 -0.59 -23.19
C LYS A 257 -17.09 -0.13 -21.92
N LEU A 258 -16.07 -0.89 -21.52
CA LEU A 258 -15.23 -0.61 -20.37
C LEU A 258 -13.77 -0.85 -20.73
N ILE A 259 -12.90 0.00 -20.25
CA ILE A 259 -11.45 -0.21 -20.19
C ILE A 259 -11.02 -0.17 -18.73
N GLY A 260 -9.82 -0.67 -18.41
CA GLY A 260 -9.34 -0.67 -17.05
C GLY A 260 -7.85 -0.91 -16.97
N ALA A 261 -7.36 -0.94 -15.73
CA ALA A 261 -6.00 -1.30 -15.39
C ALA A 261 -5.96 -2.19 -14.15
N THR A 262 -4.87 -2.93 -13.99
CA THR A 262 -4.67 -3.88 -12.89
C THR A 262 -3.28 -3.68 -12.29
N ALA A 263 -3.20 -3.47 -10.98
CA ALA A 263 -1.96 -3.57 -10.22
C ALA A 263 -1.91 -4.93 -9.52
N HIS A 264 -0.82 -5.66 -9.71
CA HIS A 264 -0.64 -7.00 -9.18
C HIS A 264 0.80 -7.23 -8.74
N TYR A 265 1.02 -8.20 -7.87
CA TYR A 265 2.38 -8.67 -7.60
C TYR A 265 2.93 -9.42 -8.81
N VAL A 266 4.21 -9.22 -9.07
CA VAL A 266 4.91 -9.95 -10.15
C VAL A 266 5.20 -11.37 -9.71
N THR A 267 4.96 -12.31 -10.63
CA THR A 267 5.33 -13.74 -10.52
C THR A 267 6.13 -14.16 -11.75
N SER A 268 6.58 -15.40 -11.78
CA SER A 268 7.21 -16.01 -12.98
C SER A 268 6.26 -16.02 -14.18
N ASP A 269 4.97 -16.19 -13.92
CA ASP A 269 3.93 -16.20 -14.96
C ASP A 269 3.55 -14.77 -15.31
N LEU A 270 3.73 -14.37 -16.55
CA LEU A 270 3.47 -13.01 -17.03
C LEU A 270 2.01 -12.62 -16.83
N ASP A 271 1.78 -11.52 -16.12
CA ASP A 271 0.46 -10.93 -15.85
C ASP A 271 -0.53 -11.88 -15.13
N GLU A 272 -0.03 -12.91 -14.44
CA GLU A 272 -0.83 -13.89 -13.68
C GLU A 272 -0.67 -13.77 -12.15
N GLY A 273 0.06 -12.77 -11.68
CA GLY A 273 0.32 -12.58 -10.26
C GLY A 273 -0.90 -12.10 -9.46
N PRO A 274 -0.86 -12.25 -8.13
CA PRO A 274 -1.95 -11.86 -7.23
C PRO A 274 -2.34 -10.39 -7.40
N ILE A 275 -3.62 -10.13 -7.69
CA ILE A 275 -4.14 -8.80 -7.95
C ILE A 275 -4.28 -8.04 -6.63
N ILE A 276 -3.81 -6.78 -6.59
CA ILE A 276 -3.91 -5.89 -5.43
C ILE A 276 -5.06 -4.91 -5.62
N GLU A 277 -5.13 -4.29 -6.81
CA GLU A 277 -6.12 -3.25 -7.10
C GLU A 277 -6.49 -3.25 -8.58
N GLN A 278 -7.74 -2.96 -8.87
CA GLN A 278 -8.25 -2.79 -10.24
C GLN A 278 -9.22 -1.61 -10.28
N ASP A 279 -9.25 -0.93 -11.43
CA ASP A 279 -10.25 0.09 -11.70
C ASP A 279 -10.64 0.08 -13.17
N ILE A 280 -11.84 0.58 -13.46
CA ILE A 280 -12.42 0.62 -14.80
C ILE A 280 -13.01 1.98 -15.11
N GLU A 281 -13.10 2.31 -16.41
CA GLU A 281 -13.79 3.47 -16.90
C GLU A 281 -14.69 3.11 -18.08
N ARG A 282 -15.87 3.72 -18.13
CA ARG A 282 -16.79 3.56 -19.24
C ARG A 282 -16.31 4.35 -20.44
N ILE A 283 -16.35 3.70 -21.61
CA ILE A 283 -16.07 4.32 -22.91
C ILE A 283 -17.29 4.29 -23.81
N SER A 284 -17.30 5.15 -24.82
CA SER A 284 -18.37 5.27 -25.79
C SER A 284 -17.87 4.98 -27.21
N HIS A 285 -18.81 4.85 -28.14
CA HIS A 285 -18.50 4.73 -29.57
C HIS A 285 -17.87 6.00 -30.18
N ARG A 286 -17.86 7.11 -29.44
CA ARG A 286 -17.26 8.40 -29.86
C ARG A 286 -15.80 8.51 -29.49
N ASP A 287 -15.34 7.68 -28.55
CA ASP A 287 -13.94 7.68 -28.10
C ASP A 287 -13.05 7.05 -29.17
N ALA A 288 -12.08 7.80 -29.66
CA ALA A 288 -11.04 7.32 -30.56
C ALA A 288 -9.99 6.46 -29.79
N PRO A 289 -9.13 5.68 -30.45
CA PRO A 289 -8.07 4.92 -29.78
C PRO A 289 -7.18 5.78 -28.87
N GLU A 290 -6.90 7.03 -29.27
CA GLU A 290 -6.10 7.98 -28.50
C GLU A 290 -6.81 8.43 -27.22
N ASP A 291 -8.15 8.55 -27.25
CA ASP A 291 -8.95 8.84 -26.04
C ASP A 291 -8.88 7.68 -25.06
N LEU A 292 -8.92 6.43 -25.57
CA LEU A 292 -8.78 5.24 -24.72
C LEU A 292 -7.40 5.20 -24.07
N VAL A 293 -6.35 5.54 -24.80
CA VAL A 293 -4.97 5.63 -24.26
C VAL A 293 -4.90 6.68 -23.16
N ARG A 294 -5.48 7.86 -23.37
CA ARG A 294 -5.49 8.96 -22.38
C ARG A 294 -6.27 8.55 -21.11
N LYS A 295 -7.50 8.05 -21.25
CA LYS A 295 -8.32 7.54 -20.15
C LYS A 295 -7.62 6.37 -19.43
N GLY A 296 -6.99 5.48 -20.19
CA GLY A 296 -6.21 4.38 -19.65
C GLY A 296 -5.05 4.85 -18.77
N ALA A 297 -4.31 5.86 -19.20
CA ALA A 297 -3.22 6.44 -18.40
C ALA A 297 -3.73 7.03 -17.08
N ASP A 298 -4.95 7.61 -17.06
CA ASP A 298 -5.57 8.12 -15.83
C ASP A 298 -5.96 7.00 -14.87
N ILE A 299 -6.48 5.89 -15.38
CA ILE A 299 -6.79 4.71 -14.58
C ILE A 299 -5.51 4.09 -14.02
N GLU A 300 -4.48 3.91 -14.86
CA GLU A 300 -3.20 3.32 -14.48
C GLU A 300 -2.55 4.05 -13.31
N ARG A 301 -2.55 5.40 -13.33
CA ARG A 301 -2.04 6.24 -12.23
C ARG A 301 -2.76 5.96 -10.92
N ARG A 302 -4.10 5.98 -10.93
CA ARG A 302 -4.92 5.75 -9.72
C ARG A 302 -4.74 4.36 -9.15
N VAL A 303 -4.77 3.35 -10.02
CA VAL A 303 -4.66 1.94 -9.61
C VAL A 303 -3.29 1.66 -9.00
N LEU A 304 -2.21 2.10 -9.67
CA LEU A 304 -0.87 1.89 -9.13
C LEU A 304 -0.64 2.61 -7.81
N ALA A 305 -1.08 3.88 -7.71
CA ALA A 305 -0.93 4.65 -6.46
C ALA A 305 -1.70 4.02 -5.30
N ARG A 306 -2.94 3.52 -5.52
CA ARG A 306 -3.73 2.81 -4.49
C ARG A 306 -3.07 1.50 -4.09
N ALA A 307 -2.62 0.70 -5.05
CA ALA A 307 -1.93 -0.56 -4.76
C ALA A 307 -0.65 -0.35 -3.96
N MET A 308 0.15 0.66 -4.32
CA MET A 308 1.33 1.06 -3.56
C MET A 308 0.98 1.48 -2.14
N ARG A 309 -0.04 2.33 -1.97
CA ARG A 309 -0.50 2.78 -0.64
C ARG A 309 -0.90 1.59 0.22
N TYR A 310 -1.71 0.66 -0.29
CA TYR A 310 -2.11 -0.54 0.45
C TYR A 310 -0.91 -1.38 0.88
N HIS A 311 0.07 -1.55 0.01
CA HIS A 311 1.30 -2.28 0.36
C HIS A 311 2.12 -1.54 1.43
N LEU A 312 2.34 -0.22 1.26
CA LEU A 312 3.13 0.61 2.17
C LEU A 312 2.50 0.74 3.56
N GLU A 313 1.17 0.62 3.65
CA GLU A 313 0.42 0.62 4.90
C GLU A 313 0.19 -0.80 5.48
N ASP A 314 0.88 -1.81 4.94
CA ASP A 314 0.75 -3.21 5.37
C ASP A 314 -0.70 -3.71 5.34
N ARG A 315 -1.47 -3.35 4.30
CA ARG A 315 -2.89 -3.72 4.13
C ARG A 315 -3.11 -4.94 3.23
N VAL A 316 -2.05 -5.47 2.63
CA VAL A 316 -2.13 -6.56 1.66
C VAL A 316 -1.51 -7.82 2.23
N ILE A 317 -2.28 -8.90 2.31
CA ILE A 317 -1.78 -10.22 2.70
C ILE A 317 -1.98 -11.19 1.52
N LEU A 318 -0.94 -11.93 1.16
CA LEU A 318 -1.02 -12.94 0.10
C LEU A 318 -1.84 -14.15 0.55
N ASN A 319 -2.71 -14.63 -0.34
CA ASN A 319 -3.52 -15.85 -0.18
C ASN A 319 -3.38 -16.72 -1.44
N GLY A 320 -2.26 -17.41 -1.57
CA GLY A 320 -1.93 -18.16 -2.76
C GLY A 320 -1.86 -17.26 -4.00
N ARG A 321 -2.76 -17.46 -4.97
CA ARG A 321 -2.86 -16.65 -6.19
C ARG A 321 -3.76 -15.41 -6.03
N LYS A 322 -4.31 -15.19 -4.85
CA LYS A 322 -5.18 -14.04 -4.52
C LYS A 322 -4.48 -13.15 -3.49
N THR A 323 -5.04 -11.98 -3.24
CA THR A 323 -4.70 -11.13 -2.09
C THR A 323 -5.92 -10.94 -1.21
N VAL A 324 -5.69 -10.75 0.09
CA VAL A 324 -6.64 -10.15 1.02
C VAL A 324 -6.19 -8.71 1.21
N VAL A 325 -7.03 -7.75 0.83
CA VAL A 325 -6.73 -6.33 0.94
C VAL A 325 -7.68 -5.71 1.97
N PHE A 326 -7.12 -5.22 3.06
CA PHE A 326 -7.87 -4.49 4.08
C PHE A 326 -7.97 -3.02 3.68
N THR A 327 -9.03 -2.67 2.99
CA THR A 327 -9.33 -1.29 2.56
C THR A 327 -9.76 -0.40 3.73
N ASP A 328 -9.86 0.93 3.47
CA ASP A 328 -10.37 1.91 4.45
C ASP A 328 -11.83 1.68 4.81
#